data_f2f0e9b0417b2323f204b5d5dfa1eee8
#
_entry.id   f2f0e9b0417b2323f204b5d5dfa1eee8
#
_cell.length_a   1.000
_cell.length_b   1.000
_cell.length_c   1.000
_cell.angle_alpha   90.00
_cell.angle_beta   90.00
_cell.angle_gamma   90.00
#
_symmetry.space_group_name_H-M   'P 1'
#
loop_
_entity.id
_entity.type
_entity.pdbx_description
1 polymer ?
#
loop_
_entity_poly.entity_id
_entity_poly.type
_entity_poly.pdbx_seq_one_letter_code
_entity_poly.pdbx_strand_id
1 'polypeptide(L)'
;MYKLEFELEQHTPIIHFQARDAGATLRASEAKPKLDKFILTQIGKRFIKRSDSITEKNFIERGIEYFQNKDAEARRVYEEEKKKGNKDAKLELCLIPGQEGALNYKLSFKLSPDAKVQYFLPYVRGKVTSEKGVINLPDTPYFANEAKIKDPTKGPVCLANHLEKGCVKGIVLIHNKDIKAYIEKYLEAFFLLHNFGARQTKGFGSYSLRLNGENRIDSSPQKVVEIMKSYGIEYCLKHNSSDISYIFNKINSFHNKLKTGNKRKRSLIREYFNKKKIEWEKPIERKLLSLRIEQDTHKDYPQKYVRALLGLHSLFDFTQLKQQVIVSNENIERFASPIVYKPIGPTIFLILKEIDEDIFGKKFIFSCGEENKDVHTPLKDTFSLRELISTIPEVKSISTKHNEIHSNNHRTNR
;
A
#
# COMPACT_ATOMS: atom_id res chain seq x y z
N MET A 1 -24.07 -4.15 -24.17
CA MET A 1 -22.77 -3.67 -23.61
C MET A 1 -23.03 -2.45 -22.77
N TYR A 2 -22.54 -2.45 -21.53
CA TYR A 2 -22.62 -1.33 -20.59
C TYR A 2 -21.30 -0.57 -20.60
N LYS A 3 -21.37 0.75 -20.47
CA LYS A 3 -20.22 1.64 -20.31
C LYS A 3 -20.32 2.32 -18.94
N LEU A 4 -19.28 2.24 -18.13
CA LEU A 4 -19.14 2.98 -16.89
C LEU A 4 -17.96 3.93 -17.04
N GLU A 5 -18.18 5.22 -16.79
CA GLU A 5 -17.16 6.26 -16.80
C GLU A 5 -17.02 6.84 -15.39
N PHE A 6 -15.76 7.11 -15.00
CA PHE A 6 -15.46 7.70 -13.71
C PHE A 6 -14.18 8.53 -13.80
N GLU A 7 -14.00 9.43 -12.85
CA GLU A 7 -12.78 10.24 -12.73
C GLU A 7 -12.06 9.93 -11.42
N LEU A 8 -10.72 10.00 -11.48
CA LEU A 8 -9.86 9.79 -10.35
C LEU A 8 -9.09 11.07 -10.04
N GLU A 9 -9.08 11.42 -8.77
CA GLU A 9 -8.18 12.40 -8.20
C GLU A 9 -6.90 11.68 -7.75
N GLN A 10 -5.74 12.24 -8.13
CA GLN A 10 -4.44 11.74 -7.71
C GLN A 10 -3.96 12.51 -6.49
N HIS A 11 -3.73 11.84 -5.37
CA HIS A 11 -3.28 12.46 -4.12
C HIS A 11 -1.76 12.45 -3.95
N THR A 12 -1.07 11.47 -4.55
CA THR A 12 0.39 11.35 -4.50
C THR A 12 0.97 10.88 -5.82
N PRO A 13 2.23 11.26 -6.12
CA PRO A 13 2.88 10.85 -7.35
C PRO A 13 2.92 9.34 -7.52
N ILE A 14 2.80 8.88 -8.77
CA ILE A 14 2.93 7.48 -9.15
C ILE A 14 4.30 7.22 -9.79
N ILE A 15 4.91 6.09 -9.46
CA ILE A 15 6.19 5.65 -10.01
C ILE A 15 5.97 4.45 -10.90
N HIS A 16 6.36 4.56 -12.18
CA HIS A 16 6.41 3.45 -13.13
C HIS A 16 7.85 3.15 -13.55
N PHE A 17 8.16 1.89 -13.84
CA PHE A 17 9.49 1.50 -14.33
C PHE A 17 9.87 2.14 -15.68
N GLN A 18 8.88 2.56 -16.45
CA GLN A 18 9.05 3.27 -17.74
C GLN A 18 8.71 4.76 -17.60
N ALA A 19 9.13 5.39 -16.55
CA ALA A 19 8.76 6.75 -16.18
C ALA A 19 9.28 7.85 -17.13
N ARG A 20 10.06 7.49 -18.16
CA ARG A 20 10.48 8.42 -19.23
C ARG A 20 9.36 8.74 -20.23
N ASP A 21 8.30 7.94 -20.27
CA ASP A 21 7.15 8.23 -21.12
C ASP A 21 6.39 9.41 -20.52
N ALA A 22 6.49 10.56 -21.16
CA ALA A 22 5.77 11.76 -20.77
C ALA A 22 4.28 11.45 -20.63
N GLY A 23 3.68 11.79 -19.48
CA GLY A 23 2.26 11.55 -19.21
C GLY A 23 1.89 10.13 -18.78
N ALA A 24 2.86 9.26 -18.41
CA ALA A 24 2.56 7.96 -17.86
C ALA A 24 1.67 8.09 -16.62
N THR A 25 0.46 7.56 -16.70
CA THR A 25 -0.55 7.57 -15.62
C THR A 25 -0.84 6.15 -15.15
N LEU A 26 -1.90 6.00 -14.35
CA LEU A 26 -2.38 4.70 -13.91
C LEU A 26 -2.61 3.75 -15.10
N ARG A 27 -2.10 2.52 -14.99
CA ARG A 27 -2.19 1.51 -16.05
C ARG A 27 -3.32 0.51 -15.77
N ALA A 28 -4.11 0.24 -16.80
CA ALA A 28 -5.18 -0.76 -16.73
C ALA A 28 -4.63 -2.17 -16.47
N SER A 29 -3.44 -2.50 -17.03
CA SER A 29 -2.74 -3.76 -16.79
C SER A 29 -2.33 -3.99 -15.33
N GLU A 30 -2.19 -2.93 -14.53
CA GLU A 30 -1.96 -3.01 -13.09
C GLU A 30 -3.28 -2.99 -12.31
N ALA A 31 -4.18 -2.07 -12.66
CA ALA A 31 -5.40 -1.83 -11.90
C ALA A 31 -6.43 -2.96 -12.05
N LYS A 32 -6.61 -3.51 -13.29
CA LYS A 32 -7.62 -4.54 -13.55
C LYS A 32 -7.38 -5.82 -12.74
N PRO A 33 -6.19 -6.45 -12.73
CA PRO A 33 -5.96 -7.66 -11.92
C PRO A 33 -6.17 -7.43 -10.42
N LYS A 34 -5.82 -6.24 -9.91
CA LYS A 34 -6.08 -5.88 -8.51
C LYS A 34 -7.57 -5.71 -8.22
N LEU A 35 -8.34 -5.11 -9.14
CA LEU A 35 -9.78 -4.95 -9.02
C LEU A 35 -10.47 -6.31 -9.09
N ASP A 36 -10.07 -7.18 -10.02
CA ASP A 36 -10.58 -8.55 -10.12
C ASP A 36 -10.37 -9.29 -8.80
N LYS A 37 -9.13 -9.31 -8.30
CA LYS A 37 -8.78 -9.92 -7.01
C LYS A 37 -9.60 -9.32 -5.85
N PHE A 38 -9.78 -8.01 -5.81
CA PHE A 38 -10.55 -7.34 -4.78
C PHE A 38 -12.03 -7.75 -4.81
N ILE A 39 -12.67 -7.76 -5.99
CA ILE A 39 -14.06 -8.19 -6.15
C ILE A 39 -14.22 -9.65 -5.73
N LEU A 40 -13.35 -10.54 -6.23
CA LEU A 40 -13.36 -11.97 -5.87
C LEU A 40 -13.25 -12.17 -4.37
N THR A 41 -12.32 -11.46 -3.71
CA THR A 41 -12.15 -11.50 -2.26
C THR A 41 -13.42 -11.05 -1.53
N GLN A 42 -14.05 -9.94 -1.95
CA GLN A 42 -15.25 -9.44 -1.29
C GLN A 42 -16.46 -10.37 -1.51
N ILE A 43 -16.57 -11.01 -2.65
CA ILE A 43 -17.60 -12.02 -2.91
C ILE A 43 -17.32 -13.27 -2.10
N GLY A 44 -16.11 -13.81 -2.14
CA GLY A 44 -15.74 -15.03 -1.44
C GLY A 44 -15.92 -14.95 0.08
N LYS A 45 -15.66 -13.80 0.69
CA LYS A 45 -15.92 -13.57 2.12
C LYS A 45 -17.36 -13.88 2.54
N ARG A 46 -18.34 -13.79 1.62
CA ARG A 46 -19.74 -14.08 1.92
C ARG A 46 -20.04 -15.58 1.98
N PHE A 47 -19.18 -16.41 1.39
CA PHE A 47 -19.37 -17.85 1.22
C PHE A 47 -18.39 -18.69 2.02
N ILE A 48 -17.61 -18.09 2.92
CA ILE A 48 -16.71 -18.79 3.84
C ILE A 48 -17.54 -19.62 4.81
N LYS A 49 -17.17 -20.89 4.94
CA LYS A 49 -17.73 -21.79 5.93
C LYS A 49 -16.91 -21.71 7.23
N ARG A 50 -17.51 -22.08 8.36
CA ARG A 50 -16.82 -22.10 9.68
C ARG A 50 -15.60 -23.02 9.72
N SER A 51 -15.57 -24.04 8.85
CA SER A 51 -14.46 -24.99 8.70
C SER A 51 -13.31 -24.48 7.85
N ASP A 52 -13.51 -23.39 7.09
CA ASP A 52 -12.51 -22.90 6.15
C ASP A 52 -11.46 -22.05 6.90
N SER A 53 -10.19 -22.20 6.55
CA SER A 53 -9.16 -21.27 7.04
C SER A 53 -9.41 -19.87 6.47
N ILE A 54 -9.31 -18.87 7.33
CA ILE A 54 -9.59 -17.47 6.97
C ILE A 54 -8.33 -16.87 6.31
N THR A 55 -8.10 -17.18 5.04
CA THR A 55 -7.00 -16.65 4.24
C THR A 55 -7.49 -15.90 3.01
N GLU A 56 -6.71 -14.93 2.53
CA GLU A 56 -7.05 -14.20 1.29
C GLU A 56 -7.18 -15.15 0.11
N LYS A 57 -6.35 -16.21 0.04
CA LYS A 57 -6.39 -17.22 -1.01
C LYS A 57 -7.74 -17.93 -1.03
N ASN A 58 -8.23 -18.40 0.11
CA ASN A 58 -9.53 -19.10 0.20
C ASN A 58 -10.70 -18.17 -0.15
N PHE A 59 -10.62 -16.87 0.19
CA PHE A 59 -11.63 -15.91 -0.26
C PHE A 59 -11.65 -15.77 -1.78
N ILE A 60 -10.48 -15.71 -2.43
CA ILE A 60 -10.41 -15.61 -3.89
C ILE A 60 -10.97 -16.87 -4.54
N GLU A 61 -10.57 -18.04 -4.07
CA GLU A 61 -11.06 -19.33 -4.58
C GLU A 61 -12.59 -19.45 -4.49
N ARG A 62 -13.19 -19.07 -3.36
CA ARG A 62 -14.64 -19.01 -3.19
C ARG A 62 -15.31 -17.98 -4.10
N GLY A 63 -14.67 -16.85 -4.34
CA GLY A 63 -15.15 -15.86 -5.29
C GLY A 63 -15.13 -16.38 -6.73
N ILE A 64 -14.09 -17.10 -7.13
CA ILE A 64 -13.98 -17.75 -8.44
C ILE A 64 -15.09 -18.80 -8.60
N GLU A 65 -15.25 -19.69 -7.61
CA GLU A 65 -16.31 -20.73 -7.59
C GLU A 65 -17.70 -20.11 -7.76
N TYR A 66 -17.98 -19.00 -7.08
CA TYR A 66 -19.24 -18.28 -7.22
C TYR A 66 -19.50 -17.84 -8.67
N PHE A 67 -18.52 -17.24 -9.33
CA PHE A 67 -18.68 -16.79 -10.71
C PHE A 67 -18.70 -17.94 -11.72
N GLN A 68 -17.97 -19.03 -11.47
CA GLN A 68 -18.04 -20.26 -12.29
C GLN A 68 -19.45 -20.85 -12.28
N ASN A 69 -20.11 -20.91 -11.11
CA ASN A 69 -21.48 -21.38 -10.99
C ASN A 69 -22.45 -20.48 -11.76
N LYS A 70 -22.28 -19.16 -11.71
CA LYS A 70 -23.06 -18.22 -12.53
C LYS A 70 -22.84 -18.43 -14.03
N ASP A 71 -21.62 -18.66 -14.44
CA ASP A 71 -21.30 -18.91 -15.86
C ASP A 71 -21.84 -20.25 -16.35
N ALA A 72 -21.89 -21.27 -15.51
CA ALA A 72 -22.53 -22.55 -15.82
C ALA A 72 -24.04 -22.36 -16.05
N GLU A 73 -24.71 -21.60 -15.19
CA GLU A 73 -26.11 -21.26 -15.34
C GLU A 73 -26.36 -20.44 -16.62
N ALA A 74 -25.53 -19.41 -16.89
CA ALA A 74 -25.62 -18.61 -18.09
C ALA A 74 -25.48 -19.44 -19.38
N ARG A 75 -24.59 -20.44 -19.40
CA ARG A 75 -24.43 -21.38 -20.52
C ARG A 75 -25.66 -22.24 -20.70
N ARG A 76 -26.21 -22.77 -19.61
CA ARG A 76 -27.45 -23.57 -19.66
C ARG A 76 -28.60 -22.79 -20.28
N VAL A 77 -28.85 -21.58 -19.78
CA VAL A 77 -29.90 -20.70 -20.32
C VAL A 77 -29.67 -20.39 -21.79
N TYR A 78 -28.43 -20.07 -22.17
CA TYR A 78 -28.08 -19.79 -23.56
C TYR A 78 -28.36 -20.98 -24.49
N GLU A 79 -28.02 -22.20 -24.11
CA GLU A 79 -28.27 -23.42 -24.89
C GLU A 79 -29.78 -23.71 -25.01
N GLU A 80 -30.54 -23.49 -23.95
CA GLU A 80 -32.00 -23.64 -23.97
C GLU A 80 -32.65 -22.63 -24.95
N GLU A 81 -32.24 -21.37 -24.92
CA GLU A 81 -32.74 -20.34 -25.83
C GLU A 81 -32.39 -20.63 -27.30
N LYS A 82 -31.19 -21.12 -27.56
CA LYS A 82 -30.80 -21.56 -28.89
C LYS A 82 -31.63 -22.75 -29.40
N LYS A 83 -31.92 -23.72 -28.54
CA LYS A 83 -32.79 -24.86 -28.88
C LYS A 83 -34.23 -24.41 -29.22
N LYS A 84 -34.72 -23.31 -28.58
CA LYS A 84 -36.00 -22.69 -28.88
C LYS A 84 -35.99 -21.83 -30.17
N GLY A 85 -34.86 -21.74 -30.87
CA GLY A 85 -34.70 -21.00 -32.12
C GLY A 85 -34.45 -19.51 -31.93
N ASN A 86 -34.12 -19.05 -30.71
CA ASN A 86 -33.82 -17.64 -30.46
C ASN A 86 -32.43 -17.27 -31.04
N LYS A 87 -32.43 -16.61 -32.20
CA LYS A 87 -31.21 -16.18 -32.92
C LYS A 87 -30.48 -15.04 -32.23
N ASP A 88 -31.16 -14.28 -31.36
CA ASP A 88 -30.60 -13.13 -30.64
C ASP A 88 -30.03 -13.49 -29.27
N ALA A 89 -30.08 -14.78 -28.90
CA ALA A 89 -29.52 -15.25 -27.66
C ALA A 89 -28.01 -14.91 -27.56
N LYS A 90 -27.62 -14.28 -26.47
CA LYS A 90 -26.21 -13.88 -26.18
C LYS A 90 -25.69 -14.58 -24.95
N LEU A 91 -24.48 -15.12 -25.06
CA LEU A 91 -23.79 -15.67 -23.90
C LEU A 91 -22.94 -14.59 -23.23
N GLU A 92 -23.37 -14.16 -22.05
CA GLU A 92 -22.70 -13.11 -21.28
C GLU A 92 -22.05 -13.72 -20.02
N LEU A 93 -20.80 -14.13 -20.14
CA LEU A 93 -20.03 -14.75 -19.05
C LEU A 93 -19.44 -13.70 -18.08
N CYS A 94 -19.36 -14.05 -16.81
CA CYS A 94 -18.70 -13.28 -15.75
C CYS A 94 -17.19 -13.38 -15.83
N LEU A 95 -16.66 -14.56 -16.15
CA LEU A 95 -15.22 -14.85 -16.24
C LEU A 95 -14.77 -14.90 -17.70
N ILE A 96 -13.49 -14.56 -17.93
CA ILE A 96 -12.86 -14.73 -19.22
C ILE A 96 -12.47 -16.21 -19.37
N PRO A 97 -12.96 -16.92 -20.41
CA PRO A 97 -12.61 -18.33 -20.63
C PRO A 97 -11.09 -18.52 -20.74
N GLY A 98 -10.56 -19.53 -20.05
CA GLY A 98 -9.13 -19.86 -20.07
C GLY A 98 -8.23 -18.94 -19.23
N GLN A 99 -8.78 -17.96 -18.53
CA GLN A 99 -8.05 -17.08 -17.62
C GLN A 99 -8.62 -17.19 -16.19
N GLU A 100 -7.90 -17.88 -15.33
CA GLU A 100 -8.36 -18.11 -13.96
C GLU A 100 -8.53 -16.78 -13.19
N GLY A 101 -9.72 -16.58 -12.63
CA GLY A 101 -10.06 -15.41 -11.81
C GLY A 101 -10.13 -14.07 -12.55
N ALA A 102 -10.01 -14.05 -13.88
CA ALA A 102 -10.15 -12.82 -14.66
C ALA A 102 -11.63 -12.50 -14.95
N LEU A 103 -12.14 -11.39 -14.43
CA LEU A 103 -13.50 -10.93 -14.68
C LEU A 103 -13.62 -10.37 -16.11
N ASN A 104 -14.78 -10.64 -16.76
CA ASN A 104 -15.01 -10.31 -18.16
C ASN A 104 -15.47 -8.86 -18.38
N TYR A 105 -14.53 -7.94 -18.31
CA TYR A 105 -14.69 -6.53 -18.68
C TYR A 105 -13.37 -5.96 -19.21
N LYS A 106 -13.44 -4.82 -19.89
CA LYS A 106 -12.27 -4.05 -20.32
C LYS A 106 -12.17 -2.77 -19.52
N LEU A 107 -10.97 -2.47 -19.01
CA LEU A 107 -10.64 -1.24 -18.28
C LEU A 107 -9.62 -0.43 -19.07
N SER A 108 -9.82 0.87 -19.17
CA SER A 108 -8.84 1.79 -19.74
C SER A 108 -8.78 3.09 -18.95
N PHE A 109 -7.63 3.77 -19.01
CA PHE A 109 -7.43 5.09 -18.40
C PHE A 109 -6.94 6.07 -19.44
N LYS A 110 -7.38 7.32 -19.31
CA LYS A 110 -6.96 8.46 -20.12
C LYS A 110 -6.79 9.67 -19.21
N LEU A 111 -5.86 10.55 -19.57
CA LEU A 111 -5.81 11.87 -18.95
C LEU A 111 -6.94 12.75 -19.47
N SER A 112 -7.47 13.66 -18.65
CA SER A 112 -8.37 14.70 -19.10
C SER A 112 -7.62 15.64 -20.09
N PRO A 113 -8.33 16.30 -21.02
CA PRO A 113 -7.69 17.17 -22.03
C PRO A 113 -6.90 18.34 -21.43
N ASP A 114 -7.29 18.80 -20.25
CA ASP A 114 -6.65 19.90 -19.51
C ASP A 114 -5.57 19.42 -18.52
N ALA A 115 -5.21 18.13 -18.56
CA ALA A 115 -4.28 17.56 -17.62
C ALA A 115 -2.87 18.14 -17.82
N LYS A 116 -2.25 18.54 -16.71
CA LYS A 116 -0.88 19.01 -16.64
C LYS A 116 -0.08 18.13 -15.68
N VAL A 117 0.96 17.48 -16.19
CA VAL A 117 1.78 16.54 -15.43
C VAL A 117 2.99 17.28 -14.85
N GLN A 118 3.21 17.07 -13.57
CA GLN A 118 4.39 17.50 -12.82
C GLN A 118 5.26 16.29 -12.49
N TYR A 119 6.57 16.45 -12.57
CA TYR A 119 7.52 15.37 -12.30
C TYR A 119 8.23 15.60 -10.99
N PHE A 120 8.36 14.52 -10.22
CA PHE A 120 9.07 14.49 -8.96
C PHE A 120 10.21 13.48 -9.01
N LEU A 121 11.34 13.85 -8.42
CA LEU A 121 12.47 12.96 -8.21
C LEU A 121 12.42 12.46 -6.76
N PRO A 122 11.98 11.20 -6.52
CA PRO A 122 12.07 10.62 -5.20
C PRO A 122 13.53 10.50 -4.80
N TYR A 123 13.81 10.72 -3.55
CA TYR A 123 15.13 10.77 -2.92
C TYR A 123 16.26 10.05 -3.68
N VAL A 124 17.30 10.80 -3.98
CA VAL A 124 18.56 10.29 -4.54
C VAL A 124 19.70 10.76 -3.63
N ARG A 125 20.52 9.83 -3.12
CA ARG A 125 21.75 10.20 -2.41
C ARG A 125 22.73 10.83 -3.41
N GLY A 126 23.03 12.10 -3.22
CA GLY A 126 24.00 12.84 -4.02
C GLY A 126 23.45 14.17 -4.57
N LYS A 127 24.34 14.99 -5.13
CA LYS A 127 23.94 16.20 -5.87
C LYS A 127 23.29 15.76 -7.17
N VAL A 128 21.97 15.83 -7.26
CA VAL A 128 21.26 15.71 -8.53
C VAL A 128 21.15 17.12 -9.09
N THR A 129 21.68 17.32 -10.28
CA THR A 129 21.35 18.51 -11.08
C THR A 129 19.87 18.44 -11.37
N SER A 130 19.10 19.39 -10.85
CA SER A 130 17.67 19.51 -11.13
C SER A 130 17.48 19.74 -12.62
N GLU A 131 16.92 18.76 -13.32
CA GLU A 131 16.38 19.02 -14.65
C GLU A 131 15.28 20.07 -14.52
N LYS A 132 15.21 20.99 -15.48
CA LYS A 132 14.24 22.09 -15.49
C LYS A 132 12.81 21.51 -15.38
N GLY A 133 12.09 21.84 -14.33
CA GLY A 133 10.71 21.39 -14.11
C GLY A 133 10.56 20.10 -13.28
N VAL A 134 11.64 19.55 -12.72
CA VAL A 134 11.57 18.40 -11.80
C VAL A 134 11.70 18.87 -10.34
N ILE A 135 10.79 18.41 -9.48
CA ILE A 135 10.80 18.73 -8.06
C ILE A 135 11.47 17.57 -7.29
N ASN A 136 12.48 17.89 -6.49
CA ASN A 136 13.11 16.94 -5.61
C ASN A 136 12.21 16.63 -4.39
N LEU A 137 12.08 15.34 -4.03
CA LEU A 137 11.43 14.85 -2.82
C LEU A 137 12.49 14.21 -1.90
N PRO A 138 13.29 15.00 -1.16
CA PRO A 138 14.41 14.47 -0.37
C PRO A 138 13.95 13.62 0.82
N ASP A 139 12.75 13.86 1.34
CA ASP A 139 12.24 13.26 2.57
C ASP A 139 11.30 12.08 2.33
N THR A 140 11.46 11.37 1.22
CA THR A 140 10.71 10.14 0.99
C THR A 140 11.28 8.99 1.83
N PRO A 141 10.43 8.03 2.29
CA PRO A 141 10.90 6.87 3.02
C PRO A 141 11.95 6.09 2.25
N TYR A 142 13.01 5.66 2.94
CA TYR A 142 14.12 4.91 2.38
C TYR A 142 13.69 3.63 1.65
N PHE A 143 14.38 3.28 0.56
CA PHE A 143 14.20 2.07 -0.23
C PHE A 143 15.53 1.36 -0.44
N ALA A 144 15.57 0.06 -0.17
CA ALA A 144 16.76 -0.77 -0.29
C ALA A 144 17.36 -0.79 -1.72
N ASN A 145 16.52 -0.62 -2.75
CA ASN A 145 16.93 -0.62 -4.15
C ASN A 145 16.90 0.80 -4.74
N GLU A 146 17.46 1.77 -4.05
CA GLU A 146 17.71 3.07 -4.67
C GLU A 146 18.66 2.85 -5.85
N ALA A 147 18.17 3.19 -7.04
CA ALA A 147 19.06 3.25 -8.20
C ALA A 147 20.17 4.25 -7.88
N LYS A 148 21.35 3.76 -7.59
CA LYS A 148 22.56 4.59 -7.56
C LYS A 148 22.64 5.19 -8.93
N ILE A 149 22.51 6.50 -9.05
CA ILE A 149 22.84 7.19 -10.30
C ILE A 149 24.33 6.96 -10.49
N LYS A 150 24.67 5.92 -11.25
CA LYS A 150 26.07 5.60 -11.56
C LYS A 150 26.67 6.63 -12.51
N ASP A 151 25.82 7.34 -13.23
CA ASP A 151 26.20 8.30 -14.24
C ASP A 151 25.26 9.52 -14.18
N PRO A 152 25.71 10.67 -13.66
CA PRO A 152 24.92 11.90 -13.58
C PRO A 152 24.44 12.41 -14.94
N THR A 153 25.09 11.98 -16.03
CA THR A 153 24.75 12.43 -17.40
C THR A 153 23.54 11.67 -17.97
N LYS A 154 23.17 10.55 -17.40
CA LYS A 154 22.05 9.70 -17.88
C LYS A 154 20.69 10.08 -17.29
N GLY A 155 20.61 11.10 -16.46
CA GLY A 155 19.39 11.59 -15.84
C GLY A 155 18.82 10.63 -14.77
N PRO A 156 17.75 11.01 -14.09
CA PRO A 156 17.15 10.22 -13.01
C PRO A 156 16.58 8.92 -13.56
N VAL A 157 16.92 7.81 -12.92
CA VAL A 157 16.51 6.46 -13.32
C VAL A 157 15.00 6.23 -13.12
N CYS A 158 14.34 7.04 -12.31
CA CYS A 158 12.92 6.89 -12.00
C CYS A 158 12.29 8.21 -11.56
N LEU A 159 11.39 8.74 -12.39
CA LEU A 159 10.55 9.89 -12.06
C LEU A 159 9.21 9.43 -11.51
N ALA A 160 8.66 10.19 -10.57
CA ALA A 160 7.30 10.05 -10.13
C ALA A 160 6.42 11.13 -10.78
N ASN A 161 5.28 10.72 -11.32
CA ASN A 161 4.37 11.60 -12.06
C ASN A 161 3.17 11.97 -11.20
N HIS A 162 2.81 13.24 -11.19
CA HIS A 162 1.64 13.75 -10.50
C HIS A 162 0.86 14.72 -11.39
N LEU A 163 -0.46 14.74 -11.28
CA LEU A 163 -1.29 15.71 -11.97
C LEU A 163 -1.38 17.01 -11.15
N GLU A 164 -0.77 18.08 -11.66
CA GLU A 164 -0.94 19.43 -11.11
C GLU A 164 -2.36 19.95 -11.40
N LYS A 165 -2.92 19.58 -12.55
CA LYS A 165 -4.26 19.94 -13.02
C LYS A 165 -4.88 18.77 -13.78
N GLY A 166 -6.22 18.72 -13.78
CA GLY A 166 -6.97 17.69 -14.49
C GLY A 166 -7.24 16.46 -13.64
N CYS A 167 -7.59 15.38 -14.29
CA CYS A 167 -7.90 14.09 -13.66
C CYS A 167 -7.53 12.90 -14.57
N VAL A 168 -7.54 11.70 -13.98
CA VAL A 168 -7.47 10.46 -14.75
C VAL A 168 -8.91 9.99 -14.99
N LYS A 169 -9.32 9.88 -16.26
CA LYS A 169 -10.62 9.33 -16.65
C LYS A 169 -10.50 7.82 -16.83
N GLY A 170 -11.32 7.08 -16.11
CA GLY A 170 -11.46 5.63 -16.23
C GLY A 170 -12.69 5.27 -17.05
N ILE A 171 -12.56 4.28 -17.94
CA ILE A 171 -13.64 3.74 -18.77
C ILE A 171 -13.67 2.23 -18.59
N VAL A 172 -14.82 1.69 -18.20
CA VAL A 172 -15.06 0.25 -18.13
C VAL A 172 -16.12 -0.12 -19.16
N LEU A 173 -15.82 -1.11 -19.99
CA LEU A 173 -16.76 -1.71 -20.94
C LEU A 173 -17.11 -3.12 -20.47
N ILE A 174 -18.41 -3.37 -20.27
CA ILE A 174 -18.91 -4.56 -19.59
C ILE A 174 -20.05 -5.16 -20.41
N HIS A 175 -20.06 -6.47 -20.59
CA HIS A 175 -21.18 -7.16 -21.24
C HIS A 175 -22.16 -7.71 -20.22
N ASN A 176 -21.67 -8.24 -19.11
CA ASN A 176 -22.47 -8.92 -18.10
C ASN A 176 -23.01 -7.94 -17.04
N LYS A 177 -24.33 -8.00 -16.77
CA LYS A 177 -25.03 -7.11 -15.82
C LYS A 177 -24.54 -7.29 -14.37
N ASP A 178 -24.23 -8.53 -13.97
CA ASP A 178 -23.77 -8.81 -12.60
C ASP A 178 -22.39 -8.20 -12.37
N ILE A 179 -21.48 -8.35 -13.34
CA ILE A 179 -20.15 -7.74 -13.27
C ILE A 179 -20.25 -6.22 -13.18
N LYS A 180 -21.18 -5.61 -13.95
CA LYS A 180 -21.45 -4.16 -13.84
C LYS A 180 -21.82 -3.78 -12.40
N ALA A 181 -22.77 -4.47 -11.81
CA ALA A 181 -23.24 -4.19 -10.45
C ALA A 181 -22.12 -4.35 -9.39
N TYR A 182 -21.23 -5.37 -9.54
CA TYR A 182 -20.11 -5.55 -8.64
C TYR A 182 -19.02 -4.48 -8.80
N ILE A 183 -18.73 -4.06 -10.03
CA ILE A 183 -17.79 -2.97 -10.27
C ILE A 183 -18.33 -1.68 -9.65
N GLU A 184 -19.57 -1.31 -9.92
CA GLU A 184 -20.21 -0.11 -9.34
C GLU A 184 -20.18 -0.13 -7.81
N LYS A 185 -20.44 -1.30 -7.20
CA LYS A 185 -20.44 -1.46 -5.75
C LYS A 185 -19.06 -1.31 -5.11
N TYR A 186 -18.01 -1.79 -5.76
CA TYR A 186 -16.70 -1.95 -5.12
C TYR A 186 -15.62 -0.97 -5.62
N LEU A 187 -15.87 -0.25 -6.71
CA LEU A 187 -14.89 0.60 -7.36
C LEU A 187 -14.35 1.70 -6.44
N GLU A 188 -15.22 2.36 -5.69
CA GLU A 188 -14.81 3.42 -4.75
C GLU A 188 -13.91 2.88 -3.64
N ALA A 189 -14.36 1.84 -2.97
CA ALA A 189 -13.58 1.18 -1.92
C ALA A 189 -12.24 0.65 -2.45
N PHE A 190 -12.23 0.12 -3.67
CA PHE A 190 -11.00 -0.35 -4.31
C PHE A 190 -9.95 0.75 -4.42
N PHE A 191 -10.31 1.93 -4.94
CA PHE A 191 -9.37 3.04 -5.06
C PHE A 191 -8.98 3.65 -3.71
N LEU A 192 -9.88 3.63 -2.73
CA LEU A 192 -9.57 4.08 -1.37
C LEU A 192 -8.61 3.14 -0.63
N LEU A 193 -8.63 1.84 -0.91
CA LEU A 193 -7.82 0.85 -0.19
C LEU A 193 -6.49 0.50 -0.88
N HIS A 194 -6.30 0.88 -2.15
CA HIS A 194 -5.13 0.50 -2.93
C HIS A 194 -4.32 1.72 -3.40
N ASN A 195 -3.02 1.54 -3.39
CA ASN A 195 -2.07 2.39 -4.10
C ASN A 195 -1.56 1.68 -5.35
N PHE A 196 -0.99 2.44 -6.29
CA PHE A 196 -0.57 1.94 -7.61
C PHE A 196 0.87 2.34 -7.94
N GLY A 197 1.48 1.62 -8.88
CA GLY A 197 2.86 1.81 -9.28
C GLY A 197 3.86 1.20 -8.29
N ALA A 198 5.11 1.63 -8.34
CA ALA A 198 6.12 1.21 -7.37
C ALA A 198 5.94 1.94 -6.03
N ARG A 199 6.51 1.36 -4.97
CA ARG A 199 6.56 1.97 -3.62
C ARG A 199 5.19 2.24 -2.97
N GLN A 200 4.20 1.41 -3.28
CA GLN A 200 2.80 1.54 -2.82
C GLN A 200 2.68 1.58 -1.29
N THR A 201 3.45 0.76 -0.57
CA THR A 201 3.44 0.74 0.90
C THR A 201 3.97 2.04 1.52
N LYS A 202 4.64 2.89 0.74
CA LYS A 202 5.23 4.15 1.18
C LYS A 202 4.39 5.38 0.80
N GLY A 203 3.17 5.16 0.33
CA GLY A 203 2.22 6.23 0.02
C GLY A 203 2.26 6.76 -1.41
N PHE A 204 3.09 6.19 -2.30
CA PHE A 204 3.07 6.55 -3.72
C PHE A 204 1.85 5.98 -4.43
N GLY A 205 1.35 6.68 -5.45
CA GLY A 205 0.28 6.25 -6.33
C GLY A 205 -1.09 6.14 -5.64
N SER A 206 -1.41 7.08 -4.75
CA SER A 206 -2.70 7.16 -4.10
C SER A 206 -3.72 7.88 -4.98
N TYR A 207 -4.87 7.26 -5.15
CA TYR A 207 -6.02 7.80 -5.90
C TYR A 207 -7.31 7.61 -5.11
N SER A 208 -8.30 8.47 -5.39
CA SER A 208 -9.70 8.29 -5.01
C SER A 208 -10.63 8.63 -6.18
N LEU A 209 -11.88 8.22 -6.12
CA LEU A 209 -12.88 8.69 -7.09
C LEU A 209 -13.15 10.18 -6.87
N ARG A 210 -13.27 10.94 -7.98
CA ARG A 210 -13.62 12.34 -7.98
C ARG A 210 -15.12 12.49 -8.22
N LEU A 211 -15.73 13.45 -7.55
CA LEU A 211 -17.12 13.83 -7.79
C LEU A 211 -17.29 14.43 -9.17
N ASN A 212 -18.16 13.85 -9.99
CA ASN A 212 -18.67 14.47 -11.22
C ASN A 212 -20.15 14.73 -11.10
N GLY A 213 -20.61 15.84 -11.66
CA GLY A 213 -21.91 16.46 -11.41
C GLY A 213 -23.17 15.62 -11.65
N GLU A 214 -23.11 14.50 -12.37
CA GLU A 214 -24.28 13.68 -12.70
C GLU A 214 -24.33 12.31 -12.00
N ASN A 215 -23.17 11.71 -11.71
CA ASN A 215 -23.07 10.50 -10.88
C ASN A 215 -22.43 10.88 -9.55
N ARG A 216 -23.24 11.32 -8.59
CA ARG A 216 -22.83 11.76 -7.26
C ARG A 216 -22.23 10.59 -6.46
N ILE A 217 -20.96 10.32 -6.68
CA ILE A 217 -20.16 9.61 -5.68
C ILE A 217 -19.84 10.65 -4.62
N ASP A 218 -20.40 10.50 -3.45
CA ASP A 218 -20.14 11.39 -2.32
C ASP A 218 -18.72 11.09 -1.77
N SER A 219 -17.73 11.84 -2.26
CA SER A 219 -16.35 11.78 -1.77
C SER A 219 -16.14 12.72 -0.57
N SER A 220 -17.19 13.01 0.18
CA SER A 220 -17.02 13.78 1.42
C SER A 220 -16.02 13.10 2.36
N PRO A 221 -15.25 13.85 3.17
CA PRO A 221 -14.35 13.26 4.15
C PRO A 221 -15.03 12.27 5.08
N GLN A 222 -16.32 12.47 5.37
CA GLN A 222 -17.14 11.57 6.17
C GLN A 222 -17.36 10.23 5.47
N LYS A 223 -17.71 10.25 4.19
CA LYS A 223 -17.93 9.05 3.39
C LYS A 223 -16.65 8.23 3.23
N VAL A 224 -15.53 8.90 2.98
CA VAL A 224 -14.21 8.24 2.94
C VAL A 224 -13.94 7.52 4.27
N VAL A 225 -14.18 8.19 5.40
CA VAL A 225 -14.01 7.60 6.74
C VAL A 225 -14.94 6.40 6.96
N GLU A 226 -16.21 6.49 6.55
CA GLU A 226 -17.18 5.40 6.66
C GLU A 226 -16.74 4.17 5.86
N ILE A 227 -16.32 4.36 4.61
CA ILE A 227 -15.81 3.28 3.76
C ILE A 227 -14.54 2.69 4.39
N MET A 228 -13.57 3.51 4.78
CA MET A 228 -12.35 3.01 5.43
C MET A 228 -12.66 2.13 6.65
N LYS A 229 -13.58 2.57 7.51
CA LYS A 229 -14.02 1.80 8.69
C LYS A 229 -14.70 0.48 8.31
N SER A 230 -15.56 0.49 7.30
CA SER A 230 -16.26 -0.73 6.86
C SER A 230 -15.31 -1.82 6.37
N TYR A 231 -14.07 -1.44 5.99
CA TYR A 231 -12.98 -2.35 5.62
C TYR A 231 -11.95 -2.55 6.75
N GLY A 232 -12.27 -2.17 7.98
CA GLY A 232 -11.42 -2.42 9.15
C GLY A 232 -10.21 -1.51 9.27
N ILE A 233 -10.20 -0.38 8.55
CA ILE A 233 -9.16 0.64 8.73
C ILE A 233 -9.53 1.49 9.93
N GLU A 234 -8.66 1.50 10.95
CA GLU A 234 -8.94 2.12 12.25
C GLU A 234 -8.06 3.34 12.55
N TYR A 235 -6.91 3.45 11.88
CA TYR A 235 -5.87 4.38 12.25
C TYR A 235 -5.51 5.34 11.13
N CYS A 236 -5.17 6.56 11.49
CA CYS A 236 -4.65 7.57 10.58
C CYS A 236 -3.63 8.51 11.24
N LEU A 237 -2.86 9.17 10.40
CA LEU A 237 -2.06 10.34 10.73
C LEU A 237 -2.75 11.56 10.11
N LYS A 238 -3.10 12.55 10.91
CA LYS A 238 -3.63 13.83 10.40
C LYS A 238 -2.48 14.81 10.14
N HIS A 239 -2.64 15.61 9.12
CA HIS A 239 -1.74 16.72 8.80
C HIS A 239 -2.53 17.90 8.24
N ASN A 240 -1.91 19.07 8.21
CA ASN A 240 -2.60 20.32 7.88
C ASN A 240 -2.34 20.80 6.45
N SER A 241 -1.70 20.01 5.63
CA SER A 241 -1.30 20.38 4.26
C SER A 241 -1.52 19.24 3.29
N SER A 242 -1.99 19.56 2.09
CA SER A 242 -2.03 18.63 0.94
C SER A 242 -0.76 18.68 0.09
N ASP A 243 0.25 19.44 0.50
CA ASP A 243 1.54 19.50 -0.19
C ASP A 243 2.24 18.14 -0.19
N ILE A 244 2.69 17.71 -1.35
CA ILE A 244 3.28 16.38 -1.57
C ILE A 244 4.55 16.18 -0.75
N SER A 245 5.40 17.20 -0.68
CA SER A 245 6.65 17.12 0.10
C SER A 245 6.35 16.98 1.59
N TYR A 246 5.34 17.69 2.07
CA TYR A 246 4.90 17.60 3.46
C TYR A 246 4.32 16.22 3.79
N ILE A 247 3.50 15.65 2.91
CA ILE A 247 2.94 14.29 3.06
C ILE A 247 4.07 13.27 3.19
N PHE A 248 5.05 13.29 2.27
CA PHE A 248 6.14 12.32 2.30
C PHE A 248 7.08 12.54 3.49
N ASN A 249 7.36 13.78 3.88
CA ASN A 249 8.11 14.08 5.11
C ASN A 249 7.41 13.47 6.34
N LYS A 250 6.09 13.63 6.45
CA LYS A 250 5.29 13.06 7.55
C LYS A 250 5.37 11.53 7.57
N ILE A 251 5.21 10.88 6.41
CA ILE A 251 5.32 9.42 6.29
C ILE A 251 6.74 8.97 6.65
N ASN A 252 7.78 9.63 6.13
CA ASN A 252 9.17 9.28 6.38
C ASN A 252 9.53 9.43 7.86
N SER A 253 9.18 10.56 8.47
CA SER A 253 9.40 10.83 9.88
C SER A 253 8.73 9.76 10.78
N PHE A 254 7.46 9.44 10.50
CA PHE A 254 6.74 8.40 11.22
C PHE A 254 7.37 7.03 11.04
N HIS A 255 7.68 6.65 9.80
CA HIS A 255 8.28 5.35 9.50
C HIS A 255 9.65 5.16 10.15
N ASN A 256 10.48 6.21 10.12
CA ASN A 256 11.79 6.20 10.79
C ASN A 256 11.66 6.08 12.31
N LYS A 257 10.74 6.84 12.91
CA LYS A 257 10.45 6.74 14.34
C LYS A 257 9.97 5.33 14.73
N LEU A 258 9.14 4.72 13.89
CA LEU A 258 8.64 3.38 14.13
C LEU A 258 9.73 2.31 14.05
N LYS A 259 10.55 2.33 12.99
CA LYS A 259 11.47 1.24 12.64
C LYS A 259 12.91 1.45 13.10
N THR A 260 13.44 2.66 12.97
CA THR A 260 14.87 2.94 13.10
C THR A 260 15.21 3.73 14.38
N GLY A 261 14.33 4.68 14.76
CA GLY A 261 14.64 5.67 15.78
C GLY A 261 15.70 6.68 15.31
N ASN A 262 16.24 7.44 16.23
CA ASN A 262 17.34 8.37 15.99
C ASN A 262 18.31 8.39 17.18
N LYS A 263 19.38 9.20 17.11
CA LYS A 263 20.40 9.31 18.16
C LYS A 263 19.84 9.67 19.56
N ARG A 264 18.66 10.31 19.62
CA ARG A 264 18.05 10.80 20.88
C ARG A 264 16.87 9.95 21.36
N LYS A 265 16.21 9.21 20.44
CA LYS A 265 15.00 8.44 20.75
C LYS A 265 15.10 7.05 20.12
N ARG A 266 14.85 6.03 20.92
CA ARG A 266 14.75 4.64 20.47
C ARG A 266 13.61 4.50 19.43
N SER A 267 13.70 3.49 18.57
CA SER A 267 12.58 3.15 17.70
C SER A 267 11.43 2.54 18.49
N LEU A 268 10.21 2.83 18.07
CA LEU A 268 9.02 2.35 18.78
C LEU A 268 8.91 0.83 18.77
N ILE A 269 9.36 0.16 17.70
CA ILE A 269 9.39 -1.30 17.67
C ILE A 269 10.40 -1.87 18.70
N ARG A 270 11.56 -1.23 18.89
CA ARG A 270 12.50 -1.61 19.93
C ARG A 270 11.89 -1.46 21.33
N GLU A 271 11.25 -0.30 21.60
CA GLU A 271 10.58 -0.07 22.88
C GLU A 271 9.46 -1.07 23.16
N TYR A 272 8.69 -1.43 22.14
CA TYR A 272 7.65 -2.45 22.23
C TYR A 272 8.21 -3.80 22.66
N PHE A 273 9.29 -4.26 22.01
CA PHE A 273 9.91 -5.54 22.32
C PHE A 273 10.70 -5.54 23.62
N ASN A 274 11.31 -4.40 24.00
CA ASN A 274 12.00 -4.29 25.29
C ASN A 274 11.04 -4.45 26.48
N LYS A 275 9.78 -4.00 26.36
CA LYS A 275 8.75 -4.29 27.38
C LYS A 275 8.47 -5.79 27.52
N LYS A 276 8.73 -6.58 26.47
CA LYS A 276 8.59 -8.05 26.43
C LYS A 276 9.93 -8.78 26.68
N LYS A 277 10.94 -8.07 27.18
CA LYS A 277 12.30 -8.58 27.47
C LYS A 277 12.97 -9.19 26.23
N ILE A 278 12.77 -8.59 25.07
CA ILE A 278 13.43 -8.93 23.81
C ILE A 278 14.20 -7.70 23.33
N GLU A 279 15.48 -7.86 23.03
CA GLU A 279 16.31 -6.81 22.43
C GLU A 279 16.35 -6.98 20.90
N TRP A 280 16.52 -5.89 20.17
CA TRP A 280 16.59 -5.91 18.72
C TRP A 280 17.97 -6.38 18.20
N GLU A 281 18.09 -6.62 16.91
CA GLU A 281 19.26 -7.18 16.23
C GLU A 281 20.43 -6.18 16.07
N LYS A 282 20.24 -4.89 16.26
CA LYS A 282 21.28 -3.88 16.00
C LYS A 282 22.59 -4.06 16.78
N PRO A 283 22.61 -4.56 18.03
CA PRO A 283 23.85 -4.92 18.69
C PRO A 283 24.67 -5.98 17.95
N ILE A 284 24.00 -6.94 17.29
CA ILE A 284 24.65 -7.97 16.46
C ILE A 284 25.28 -7.32 15.22
N GLU A 285 24.55 -6.45 14.52
CA GLU A 285 25.09 -5.69 13.37
C GLU A 285 26.34 -4.91 13.77
N ARG A 286 26.29 -4.20 14.90
CA ARG A 286 27.44 -3.44 15.41
C ARG A 286 28.63 -4.32 15.79
N LYS A 287 28.36 -5.51 16.34
CA LYS A 287 29.40 -6.48 16.69
C LYS A 287 30.09 -7.01 15.44
N LEU A 288 29.36 -7.40 14.41
CA LEU A 288 29.88 -7.83 13.10
C LEU A 288 30.76 -6.76 12.44
N LEU A 289 30.49 -5.48 12.72
CA LEU A 289 31.20 -4.33 12.18
C LEU A 289 32.34 -3.85 13.13
N SER A 290 32.62 -4.58 14.20
CA SER A 290 33.60 -4.19 15.26
C SER A 290 33.29 -2.80 15.84
N LEU A 291 32.00 -2.39 15.89
CA LEU A 291 31.56 -1.13 16.43
C LEU A 291 31.18 -1.25 17.92
N ARG A 292 31.32 -0.16 18.65
CA ARG A 292 30.87 -0.09 20.04
C ARG A 292 29.35 -0.28 20.13
N ILE A 293 28.96 -1.22 21.02
CA ILE A 293 27.52 -1.46 21.32
C ILE A 293 26.99 -0.26 22.10
N GLU A 294 25.71 0.09 21.84
CA GLU A 294 25.01 1.17 22.53
C GLU A 294 24.91 0.88 24.04
N GLN A 295 25.15 1.91 24.88
CA GLN A 295 25.17 1.74 26.35
C GLN A 295 23.81 1.29 26.92
N ASP A 296 22.73 1.60 26.24
CA ASP A 296 21.36 1.28 26.65
C ASP A 296 20.86 -0.09 26.14
N THR A 297 21.77 -0.93 25.65
CA THR A 297 21.46 -2.30 25.20
C THR A 297 21.25 -3.21 26.40
N HIS A 298 20.13 -3.90 26.44
CA HIS A 298 19.84 -4.92 27.45
C HIS A 298 20.56 -6.21 27.11
N LYS A 299 21.70 -6.44 27.75
CA LYS A 299 22.62 -7.57 27.47
C LYS A 299 22.00 -8.93 27.78
N ASP A 300 21.08 -8.98 28.75
CA ASP A 300 20.45 -10.22 29.22
C ASP A 300 19.20 -10.59 28.40
N TYR A 301 18.75 -9.70 27.50
CA TYR A 301 17.59 -9.98 26.66
C TYR A 301 18.02 -10.75 25.41
N PRO A 302 17.23 -11.78 24.97
CA PRO A 302 17.49 -12.45 23.72
C PRO A 302 17.37 -11.47 22.54
N GLN A 303 18.39 -11.44 21.71
CA GLN A 303 18.43 -10.57 20.53
C GLN A 303 17.64 -11.22 19.38
N LYS A 304 16.69 -10.48 18.81
CA LYS A 304 15.82 -10.94 17.73
C LYS A 304 15.80 -9.94 16.58
N TYR A 305 15.59 -10.43 15.36
CA TYR A 305 15.41 -9.59 14.17
C TYR A 305 14.00 -8.96 14.14
N VAL A 306 13.77 -8.00 15.04
CA VAL A 306 12.44 -7.40 15.23
C VAL A 306 12.03 -6.49 14.06
N ARG A 307 13.00 -5.81 13.41
CA ARG A 307 12.70 -4.92 12.29
C ARG A 307 12.19 -5.65 11.04
N ALA A 308 12.45 -6.96 10.93
CA ALA A 308 11.91 -7.80 9.87
C ALA A 308 10.38 -7.73 9.80
N LEU A 309 9.71 -7.68 10.97
CA LEU A 309 8.25 -7.64 11.07
C LEU A 309 7.62 -6.36 10.45
N LEU A 310 8.41 -5.32 10.22
CA LEU A 310 8.01 -4.10 9.52
C LEU A 310 8.52 -4.02 8.07
N GLY A 311 8.93 -5.15 7.52
CA GLY A 311 9.51 -5.30 6.18
C GLY A 311 10.99 -5.63 6.22
N LEU A 312 11.39 -6.64 5.45
CA LEU A 312 12.77 -7.12 5.35
C LEU A 312 13.68 -6.08 4.70
N HIS A 313 14.90 -6.01 5.23
CA HIS A 313 16.06 -5.44 4.57
C HIS A 313 17.08 -6.55 4.35
N SER A 314 17.44 -6.79 3.10
CA SER A 314 18.50 -7.73 2.73
C SER A 314 19.91 -7.15 2.95
N LEU A 315 19.99 -5.85 3.20
CA LEU A 315 21.26 -5.14 3.31
C LEU A 315 21.16 -3.97 4.30
N PHE A 316 22.07 -3.92 5.26
CA PHE A 316 22.29 -2.75 6.10
C PHE A 316 23.60 -2.08 5.69
N ASP A 317 23.53 -0.90 5.09
CA ASP A 317 24.66 -0.14 4.58
C ASP A 317 25.17 0.85 5.63
N PHE A 318 26.41 0.68 6.05
CA PHE A 318 27.13 1.58 6.95
C PHE A 318 28.11 2.43 6.14
N THR A 319 27.58 3.37 5.38
CA THR A 319 28.30 4.20 4.40
C THR A 319 29.57 4.87 4.95
N GLN A 320 29.58 5.26 6.22
CA GLN A 320 30.76 5.87 6.86
C GLN A 320 31.94 4.88 7.00
N LEU A 321 31.63 3.60 7.09
CA LEU A 321 32.62 2.53 7.24
C LEU A 321 32.94 1.83 5.91
N LYS A 322 32.18 2.15 4.84
CA LYS A 322 32.19 1.40 3.56
C LYS A 322 31.95 -0.11 3.75
N GLN A 323 31.28 -0.48 4.82
CA GLN A 323 30.95 -1.87 5.17
C GLN A 323 29.44 -2.09 5.12
N GLN A 324 29.04 -3.33 4.86
CA GLN A 324 27.65 -3.74 4.74
C GLN A 324 27.41 -5.00 5.53
N VAL A 325 26.27 -5.08 6.20
CA VAL A 325 25.77 -6.33 6.77
C VAL A 325 24.69 -6.87 5.82
N ILE A 326 24.94 -8.05 5.26
CA ILE A 326 24.01 -8.75 4.39
C ILE A 326 23.14 -9.63 5.26
N VAL A 327 21.83 -9.64 4.96
CA VAL A 327 20.85 -10.48 5.66
C VAL A 327 20.20 -11.41 4.66
N SER A 328 20.29 -12.70 4.91
CA SER A 328 19.74 -13.74 4.04
C SER A 328 18.93 -14.78 4.82
N ASN A 329 18.01 -15.41 4.12
CA ASN A 329 17.27 -16.59 4.56
C ASN A 329 17.03 -17.47 3.33
N GLU A 330 17.05 -18.78 3.49
CA GLU A 330 16.94 -19.75 2.38
C GLU A 330 15.60 -19.68 1.64
N ASN A 331 14.51 -19.33 2.34
CA ASN A 331 13.15 -19.39 1.82
C ASN A 331 12.46 -18.02 1.71
N ILE A 332 13.04 -16.97 2.33
CA ILE A 332 12.39 -15.65 2.42
C ILE A 332 13.34 -14.59 1.84
N GLU A 333 13.19 -14.30 0.57
CA GLU A 333 13.96 -13.23 -0.10
C GLU A 333 13.38 -11.83 0.18
N ARG A 334 12.04 -11.73 0.26
CA ARG A 334 11.32 -10.47 0.42
C ARG A 334 10.15 -10.61 1.38
N PHE A 335 10.02 -9.61 2.22
CA PHE A 335 8.84 -9.43 3.05
C PHE A 335 8.43 -7.96 3.00
N ALA A 336 7.28 -7.69 2.42
CA ALA A 336 6.76 -6.33 2.29
C ALA A 336 6.36 -5.77 3.65
N SER A 337 6.47 -4.44 3.82
CA SER A 337 5.95 -3.80 5.04
C SER A 337 4.45 -4.10 5.20
N PRO A 338 4.02 -4.55 6.38
CA PRO A 338 2.61 -4.77 6.67
C PRO A 338 1.82 -3.45 6.86
N ILE A 339 2.51 -2.31 6.85
CA ILE A 339 1.88 -0.99 6.92
C ILE A 339 1.88 -0.36 5.54
N VAL A 340 0.69 -0.05 5.03
CA VAL A 340 0.50 0.73 3.81
C VAL A 340 0.02 2.12 4.19
N TYR A 341 0.77 3.13 3.80
CA TYR A 341 0.35 4.52 3.93
C TYR A 341 -0.55 4.89 2.75
N LYS A 342 -1.76 5.38 3.05
CA LYS A 342 -2.75 5.79 2.04
C LYS A 342 -3.12 7.27 2.24
N PRO A 343 -2.39 8.19 1.61
CA PRO A 343 -2.74 9.62 1.65
C PRO A 343 -4.01 9.91 0.86
N ILE A 344 -4.96 10.61 1.47
CA ILE A 344 -6.17 11.13 0.83
C ILE A 344 -6.44 12.51 1.45
N GLY A 345 -6.26 13.57 0.65
CA GLY A 345 -6.36 14.94 1.15
C GLY A 345 -5.46 15.15 2.39
N PRO A 346 -6.00 15.73 3.49
CA PRO A 346 -5.24 16.03 4.70
C PRO A 346 -5.12 14.84 5.66
N THR A 347 -5.33 13.61 5.20
CA THR A 347 -5.29 12.41 6.04
C THR A 347 -4.45 11.32 5.41
N ILE A 348 -3.53 10.73 6.18
CA ILE A 348 -2.79 9.55 5.79
C ILE A 348 -3.37 8.37 6.56
N PHE A 349 -4.18 7.56 5.91
CA PHE A 349 -4.73 6.33 6.50
C PHE A 349 -3.63 5.28 6.62
N LEU A 350 -3.63 4.55 7.73
CA LEU A 350 -2.72 3.43 7.99
C LEU A 350 -3.47 2.12 7.73
N ILE A 351 -3.22 1.51 6.60
CA ILE A 351 -3.79 0.21 6.27
C ILE A 351 -2.85 -0.86 6.82
N LEU A 352 -3.27 -1.53 7.89
CA LEU A 352 -2.51 -2.60 8.52
C LEU A 352 -2.89 -3.93 7.87
N LYS A 353 -1.93 -4.57 7.23
CA LYS A 353 -2.08 -5.91 6.67
C LYS A 353 -1.73 -6.96 7.73
N GLU A 354 -2.32 -8.13 7.61
CA GLU A 354 -1.87 -9.30 8.36
C GLU A 354 -0.41 -9.60 8.00
N ILE A 355 0.33 -9.99 9.01
CA ILE A 355 1.72 -10.40 8.86
C ILE A 355 1.72 -11.88 8.51
N ASP A 356 2.38 -12.24 7.42
CA ASP A 356 2.54 -13.62 7.00
C ASP A 356 3.19 -14.42 8.14
N GLU A 357 2.56 -15.54 8.51
CA GLU A 357 3.02 -16.39 9.60
C GLU A 357 4.42 -16.94 9.35
N ASP A 358 4.78 -17.09 8.10
CA ASP A 358 6.09 -17.59 7.69
C ASP A 358 7.28 -16.71 8.12
N ILE A 359 7.05 -15.46 8.53
CA ILE A 359 8.13 -14.60 9.02
C ILE A 359 8.50 -14.87 10.48
N PHE A 360 7.59 -15.44 11.29
CA PHE A 360 7.80 -15.61 12.72
C PHE A 360 8.68 -16.80 13.07
N GLY A 361 9.60 -16.61 14.02
CA GLY A 361 10.52 -17.64 14.51
C GLY A 361 11.59 -18.09 13.48
N LYS A 362 11.68 -17.44 12.32
CA LYS A 362 12.60 -17.82 11.23
C LYS A 362 14.03 -17.37 11.52
N LYS A 363 14.97 -18.20 11.13
CA LYS A 363 16.41 -17.95 11.23
C LYS A 363 16.88 -17.12 10.03
N PHE A 364 17.52 -16.02 10.28
CA PHE A 364 18.23 -15.21 9.29
C PHE A 364 19.72 -15.22 9.58
N ILE A 365 20.54 -15.21 8.53
CA ILE A 365 22.00 -15.13 8.63
C ILE A 365 22.40 -13.68 8.37
N PHE A 366 23.07 -13.09 9.35
CA PHE A 366 23.66 -11.76 9.26
C PHE A 366 25.14 -11.93 8.97
N SER A 367 25.64 -11.44 7.84
CA SER A 367 27.00 -11.65 7.35
C SER A 367 27.73 -10.33 7.12
N CYS A 368 29.01 -10.26 7.53
CA CYS A 368 29.91 -9.17 7.20
C CYS A 368 31.29 -9.74 6.93
N GLY A 369 31.75 -9.75 5.68
CA GLY A 369 32.97 -10.48 5.28
C GLY A 369 32.79 -11.99 5.52
N GLU A 370 33.71 -12.57 6.27
CA GLU A 370 33.70 -14.00 6.65
C GLU A 370 32.88 -14.27 7.92
N GLU A 371 32.55 -13.25 8.69
CA GLU A 371 31.78 -13.40 9.93
C GLU A 371 30.28 -13.55 9.68
N ASN A 372 29.69 -14.55 10.34
CA ASN A 372 28.27 -14.84 10.25
C ASN A 372 27.62 -14.95 11.63
N LYS A 373 26.38 -14.54 11.76
CA LYS A 373 25.56 -14.69 12.97
C LYS A 373 24.14 -15.09 12.63
N ASP A 374 23.66 -16.13 13.29
CA ASP A 374 22.25 -16.56 13.22
C ASP A 374 21.39 -15.67 14.11
N VAL A 375 20.34 -15.09 13.55
CA VAL A 375 19.42 -14.23 14.27
C VAL A 375 17.97 -14.65 13.91
N HIS A 376 17.18 -14.98 14.93
CA HIS A 376 15.79 -15.38 14.70
C HIS A 376 14.86 -14.17 14.80
N THR A 377 13.81 -14.17 13.99
CA THR A 377 12.67 -13.26 14.19
C THR A 377 11.92 -13.62 15.47
N PRO A 378 11.14 -12.69 16.05
CA PRO A 378 10.27 -12.98 17.19
C PRO A 378 9.25 -14.06 16.90
N LEU A 379 8.69 -14.68 17.94
CA LEU A 379 7.55 -15.59 17.82
C LEU A 379 6.23 -14.81 17.63
N LYS A 380 5.24 -15.45 17.03
CA LYS A 380 3.95 -14.82 16.66
C LYS A 380 3.21 -14.24 17.87
N ASP A 381 3.18 -14.96 18.97
CA ASP A 381 2.52 -14.58 20.24
C ASP A 381 3.16 -13.35 20.91
N THR A 382 4.40 -13.01 20.54
CA THR A 382 5.11 -11.85 21.09
C THR A 382 4.82 -10.54 20.40
N PHE A 383 4.13 -10.53 19.24
CA PHE A 383 3.94 -9.34 18.43
C PHE A 383 2.50 -9.14 17.94
N SER A 384 1.99 -7.94 18.17
CA SER A 384 0.77 -7.42 17.55
C SER A 384 1.04 -6.07 16.92
N LEU A 385 0.91 -6.00 15.59
CA LEU A 385 1.08 -4.73 14.85
C LEU A 385 0.03 -3.70 15.28
N ARG A 386 -1.20 -4.13 15.53
CA ARG A 386 -2.30 -3.28 15.98
C ARG A 386 -2.01 -2.69 17.36
N GLU A 387 -1.53 -3.52 18.30
CA GLU A 387 -1.10 -3.07 19.63
C GLU A 387 0.02 -2.03 19.52
N LEU A 388 1.07 -2.30 18.73
CA LEU A 388 2.16 -1.36 18.51
C LEU A 388 1.64 -0.01 17.99
N ILE A 389 0.80 -0.01 16.95
CA ILE A 389 0.31 1.21 16.31
C ILE A 389 -0.63 2.01 17.24
N SER A 390 -1.49 1.33 18.00
CA SER A 390 -2.45 1.99 18.91
C SER A 390 -1.79 2.76 20.06
N THR A 391 -0.57 2.37 20.46
CA THR A 391 0.17 3.05 21.55
C THR A 391 0.87 4.34 21.12
N ILE A 392 0.86 4.67 19.83
CA ILE A 392 1.61 5.82 19.30
C ILE A 392 0.77 7.10 19.40
N PRO A 393 1.20 8.13 20.16
CA PRO A 393 0.38 9.33 20.44
C PRO A 393 -0.03 10.13 19.19
N GLU A 394 0.78 10.12 18.12
CA GLU A 394 0.49 10.84 16.87
C GLU A 394 -0.46 10.07 15.94
N VAL A 395 -0.71 8.79 16.20
CA VAL A 395 -1.73 7.99 15.54
C VAL A 395 -3.08 8.30 16.14
N LYS A 396 -4.05 8.62 15.29
CA LYS A 396 -5.42 8.89 15.71
C LYS A 396 -6.32 7.77 15.26
N SER A 397 -7.28 7.43 16.10
CA SER A 397 -8.41 6.60 15.67
C SER A 397 -9.25 7.40 14.67
N ILE A 398 -9.71 6.73 13.62
CA ILE A 398 -10.59 7.33 12.63
C ILE A 398 -11.96 7.56 13.29
N SER A 399 -12.31 8.82 13.58
CA SER A 399 -13.58 9.21 14.21
C SER A 399 -14.54 9.80 13.19
N THR A 400 -15.82 9.48 13.32
CA THR A 400 -16.92 10.15 12.61
C THR A 400 -17.42 11.40 13.36
N LYS A 401 -16.92 11.70 14.57
CA LYS A 401 -17.36 12.85 15.34
C LYS A 401 -16.63 14.12 14.91
N HIS A 402 -17.30 14.92 14.08
CA HIS A 402 -17.10 16.35 13.98
C HIS A 402 -18.03 17.03 15.02
N ASN A 403 -17.66 17.01 16.28
CA ASN A 403 -18.27 17.90 17.30
C ASN A 403 -17.24 18.13 18.39
N GLU A 404 -16.28 19.03 18.16
CA GLU A 404 -15.50 19.70 19.20
C GLU A 404 -14.65 20.83 18.57
N ILE A 405 -15.32 21.77 17.88
CA ILE A 405 -14.80 23.13 17.68
C ILE A 405 -16.04 24.03 17.66
N HIS A 406 -16.53 24.44 18.80
CA HIS A 406 -17.26 25.67 19.07
C HIS A 406 -17.80 25.65 20.50
N SER A 407 -16.93 25.85 21.50
CA SER A 407 -17.32 26.34 22.80
C SER A 407 -16.11 26.87 23.56
N ASN A 408 -15.52 27.95 23.09
CA ASN A 408 -14.72 28.86 23.93
C ASN A 408 -14.56 30.19 23.22
N ASN A 409 -15.67 30.94 23.14
CA ASN A 409 -15.64 32.39 23.00
C ASN A 409 -16.96 32.94 23.49
N HIS A 410 -17.10 33.03 24.81
CA HIS A 410 -17.96 34.02 25.48
C HIS A 410 -17.66 34.02 26.99
N ARG A 411 -16.62 34.70 27.36
CA ARG A 411 -16.50 35.34 28.67
C ARG A 411 -15.59 36.55 28.51
N THR A 412 -16.18 37.65 28.04
CA THR A 412 -15.68 38.98 28.26
C THR A 412 -16.81 39.77 28.91
N ASN A 413 -16.44 40.46 29.95
CA ASN A 413 -17.09 41.62 30.56
C ASN A 413 -18.26 41.37 31.54
N ARG A 414 -17.91 41.30 32.79
CA ARG A 414 -18.33 42.29 33.80
C ARG A 414 -17.29 42.36 34.90
#